data_28e0257720e62b5183ba02852866c599
#
_entry.id   28e0257720e62b5183ba02852866c599
#
_cell.length_a   1.000
_cell.length_b   1.000
_cell.length_c   1.000
_cell.angle_alpha   90.00
_cell.angle_beta   90.00
_cell.angle_gamma   90.00
#
_symmetry.space_group_name_H-M   'P 1'
#
loop_
_entity.id
_entity.type
_entity.pdbx_description
1 polymer ?
#
loop_
_entity_poly.entity_id
_entity_poly.type
_entity_poly.pdbx_seq_one_letter_code
_entity_poly.pdbx_strand_id
1 'polypeptide(L)'
;MKKYKNILIAIAIISVVSSCKVVENNSEKTATNTLNFIKTNGTKLVDNKGNSIILKGTNLGNWLVPEGYMFKMNQVSSPRKIDELLYELVGPDSLQVFWNGFLNNYITHDDIKYLKSIGVNHIRLPFHYKMFTDDLYMGERNAGFKYFDRLIDWCREEKMYVLLDMHAAPGGQTGDNIDDSYGYPFLFKSKSSQDLMTKIWVKIAEKYKNEPVIIGYDIVNEPIAHYFNDELPYLNHQLFLLYKRIVTEIRAVDKVHTIFLNGSNWAGNFDVFEEIIDNNVVYEFHKYWFEVNKESIQKYLDFRDEHQVPIYIGETGENTDEWVNDFRALLDKYEVSWAFWPYKKMKNTKGIMNFKEPEDYHLITKYADSDRSSYAKMRENRPDVLKIQKALNTYLENSLYKNNYPNKGYVKALNFKTD
;
A
#
# COMPACT_ATOMS: atom_id res chain seq x y z
N MET A 1 -70.18 -27.37 -58.82
CA MET A 1 -69.87 -27.52 -60.25
C MET A 1 -68.75 -26.57 -60.57
N LYS A 2 -67.56 -27.01 -60.58
CA LYS A 2 -66.43 -26.58 -61.43
C LYS A 2 -65.21 -27.37 -60.96
N LYS A 3 -64.67 -28.14 -61.85
CA LYS A 3 -63.49 -28.98 -61.76
C LYS A 3 -62.23 -28.10 -61.70
N TYR A 4 -61.28 -28.38 -60.82
CA TYR A 4 -59.92 -27.92 -60.97
C TYR A 4 -58.99 -29.12 -61.11
N LYS A 5 -58.23 -29.08 -62.18
CA LYS A 5 -57.23 -30.08 -62.56
C LYS A 5 -55.97 -29.89 -61.73
N ASN A 6 -55.45 -31.00 -61.24
CA ASN A 6 -54.14 -31.07 -60.67
C ASN A 6 -53.05 -31.01 -61.75
N ILE A 7 -52.12 -30.09 -61.62
CA ILE A 7 -50.89 -30.07 -62.42
C ILE A 7 -49.76 -30.45 -61.43
N LEU A 8 -49.16 -31.62 -61.64
CA LEU A 8 -47.93 -32.02 -60.98
C LEU A 8 -46.77 -31.33 -61.70
N ILE A 9 -45.99 -30.53 -60.94
CA ILE A 9 -44.67 -30.03 -61.38
C ILE A 9 -43.65 -30.83 -60.68
N ALA A 10 -42.86 -31.63 -61.38
CA ALA A 10 -41.69 -32.33 -60.88
C ALA A 10 -40.51 -31.34 -60.78
N ILE A 11 -40.02 -31.08 -59.59
CA ILE A 11 -38.79 -30.29 -59.36
C ILE A 11 -37.65 -31.29 -59.20
N ALA A 12 -36.73 -31.27 -60.16
CA ALA A 12 -35.45 -32.00 -60.05
C ALA A 12 -34.49 -31.28 -59.03
N ILE A 13 -34.15 -31.95 -57.97
CA ILE A 13 -33.17 -31.46 -57.03
C ILE A 13 -31.78 -31.88 -57.52
N ILE A 14 -30.99 -30.91 -57.98
CA ILE A 14 -29.57 -31.06 -58.29
C ILE A 14 -28.82 -30.90 -56.98
N SER A 15 -28.25 -31.98 -56.45
CA SER A 15 -27.36 -31.96 -55.27
C SER A 15 -25.98 -31.47 -55.68
N VAL A 16 -25.68 -30.23 -55.36
CA VAL A 16 -24.30 -29.69 -55.41
C VAL A 16 -23.60 -30.07 -54.09
N VAL A 17 -22.73 -31.04 -54.12
CA VAL A 17 -21.84 -31.37 -52.99
C VAL A 17 -20.75 -30.32 -53.00
N SER A 18 -20.93 -29.28 -52.15
CA SER A 18 -19.88 -28.28 -51.87
C SER A 18 -18.98 -28.85 -50.77
N SER A 19 -17.77 -29.21 -51.13
CA SER A 19 -16.74 -29.67 -50.22
C SER A 19 -16.22 -28.46 -49.42
N CYS A 20 -16.78 -28.23 -48.21
CA CYS A 20 -16.20 -27.30 -47.28
C CYS A 20 -14.91 -27.88 -46.72
N LYS A 21 -13.75 -27.36 -47.15
CA LYS A 21 -12.50 -27.48 -46.41
C LYS A 21 -12.71 -26.76 -45.08
N VAL A 22 -12.71 -27.56 -44.02
CA VAL A 22 -12.57 -27.04 -42.63
C VAL A 22 -11.16 -26.44 -42.55
N VAL A 23 -11.08 -25.12 -42.58
CA VAL A 23 -9.88 -24.40 -42.14
C VAL A 23 -9.87 -24.53 -40.62
N GLU A 24 -9.05 -25.42 -40.11
CA GLU A 24 -8.67 -25.38 -38.71
C GLU A 24 -7.99 -24.04 -38.44
N ASN A 25 -8.76 -23.09 -37.93
CA ASN A 25 -8.18 -21.93 -37.25
C ASN A 25 -7.48 -22.44 -36.00
N ASN A 26 -6.19 -22.73 -36.10
CA ASN A 26 -5.30 -22.71 -34.98
C ASN A 26 -5.32 -21.27 -34.42
N SER A 27 -6.32 -20.94 -33.62
CA SER A 27 -6.17 -19.86 -32.66
C SER A 27 -5.09 -20.33 -31.70
N GLU A 28 -3.84 -19.93 -31.96
CA GLU A 28 -2.85 -19.84 -30.91
C GLU A 28 -3.55 -19.09 -29.75
N LYS A 29 -3.91 -19.84 -28.70
CA LYS A 29 -4.22 -19.24 -27.42
C LYS A 29 -2.96 -18.48 -27.03
N THR A 30 -2.90 -17.21 -27.35
CA THR A 30 -2.04 -16.26 -26.66
C THR A 30 -2.32 -16.52 -25.19
N ALA A 31 -1.38 -17.18 -24.52
CA ALA A 31 -1.41 -17.36 -23.08
C ALA A 31 -1.49 -15.94 -22.53
N THR A 32 -2.67 -15.51 -22.12
CA THR A 32 -2.86 -14.26 -21.41
C THR A 32 -2.04 -14.44 -20.15
N ASN A 33 -0.90 -13.77 -20.11
CA ASN A 33 0.06 -13.81 -19.00
C ASN A 33 -0.55 -12.97 -17.85
N THR A 34 -1.68 -13.46 -17.32
CA THR A 34 -2.41 -12.89 -16.20
C THR A 34 -1.70 -13.24 -14.91
N LEU A 35 -1.66 -12.29 -13.98
CA LEU A 35 -1.20 -12.55 -12.62
C LEU A 35 -2.06 -13.65 -11.97
N ASN A 36 -1.45 -14.43 -11.07
CA ASN A 36 -2.10 -15.50 -10.35
C ASN A 36 -2.17 -15.16 -8.87
N PHE A 37 -3.11 -15.74 -8.15
CA PHE A 37 -3.13 -15.63 -6.68
C PHE A 37 -1.83 -16.19 -6.09
N ILE A 38 -1.30 -15.44 -5.12
CA ILE A 38 -0.15 -15.84 -4.33
C ILE A 38 -0.64 -16.51 -3.05
N LYS A 39 0.01 -17.59 -2.67
CA LYS A 39 -0.31 -18.36 -1.45
C LYS A 39 0.97 -18.68 -0.69
N THR A 40 0.81 -19.09 0.57
CA THR A 40 1.90 -19.62 1.36
C THR A 40 2.06 -21.12 1.12
N ASN A 41 3.31 -21.61 1.16
CA ASN A 41 3.65 -23.02 1.16
C ASN A 41 4.93 -23.24 1.99
N GLY A 42 4.76 -23.71 3.22
CA GLY A 42 5.84 -23.73 4.19
C GLY A 42 6.41 -22.32 4.37
N THR A 43 7.71 -22.19 4.31
CA THR A 43 8.42 -20.89 4.50
C THR A 43 8.37 -19.94 3.29
N LYS A 44 7.63 -20.30 2.21
CA LYS A 44 7.68 -19.59 0.93
C LYS A 44 6.32 -19.03 0.50
N LEU A 45 6.36 -17.98 -0.30
CA LEU A 45 5.25 -17.55 -1.15
C LEU A 45 5.33 -18.28 -2.49
N VAL A 46 4.20 -18.75 -3.00
CA VAL A 46 4.13 -19.49 -4.27
C VAL A 46 2.97 -19.01 -5.14
N ASP A 47 3.11 -19.16 -6.46
CA ASP A 47 2.02 -18.99 -7.42
C ASP A 47 1.08 -20.21 -7.42
N ASN A 48 0.03 -20.16 -8.25
CA ASN A 48 -0.93 -21.27 -8.39
C ASN A 48 -0.35 -22.55 -9.03
N LYS A 49 0.89 -22.50 -9.53
CA LYS A 49 1.64 -23.65 -10.08
C LYS A 49 2.62 -24.23 -9.07
N GLY A 50 2.74 -23.61 -7.89
CA GLY A 50 3.70 -23.98 -6.85
C GLY A 50 5.11 -23.41 -7.05
N ASN A 51 5.31 -22.51 -8.01
CA ASN A 51 6.62 -21.85 -8.18
C ASN A 51 6.83 -20.82 -7.07
N SER A 52 8.02 -20.84 -6.45
CA SER A 52 8.39 -19.85 -5.44
C SER A 52 8.46 -18.43 -6.02
N ILE A 53 7.92 -17.46 -5.29
CA ILE A 53 7.93 -16.04 -5.63
C ILE A 53 8.63 -15.27 -4.51
N ILE A 54 9.60 -14.45 -4.89
CA ILE A 54 10.18 -13.43 -3.99
C ILE A 54 9.62 -12.08 -4.39
N LEU A 55 8.93 -11.43 -3.46
CA LEU A 55 8.41 -10.09 -3.63
C LEU A 55 9.54 -9.08 -3.40
N LYS A 56 9.80 -8.24 -4.40
CA LYS A 56 10.80 -7.17 -4.38
C LYS A 56 10.12 -5.87 -4.76
N GLY A 57 9.86 -5.03 -3.78
CA GLY A 57 8.97 -3.90 -3.96
C GLY A 57 9.32 -2.63 -3.21
N THR A 58 8.36 -1.74 -3.21
CA THR A 58 8.43 -0.46 -2.51
C THR A 58 7.05 -0.06 -1.99
N ASN A 59 7.05 0.86 -1.04
CA ASN A 59 5.84 1.43 -0.45
C ASN A 59 5.44 2.73 -1.17
N LEU A 60 4.16 2.89 -1.54
CA LEU A 60 3.63 4.18 -1.98
C LEU A 60 3.31 5.09 -0.79
N GLY A 61 4.28 5.26 0.10
CA GLY A 61 4.16 6.10 1.27
C GLY A 61 3.78 7.54 0.94
N ASN A 62 3.19 8.23 1.90
CA ASN A 62 2.70 9.60 1.80
C ASN A 62 1.49 9.84 0.87
N TRP A 63 1.12 8.88 0.00
CA TRP A 63 0.05 9.12 -0.98
C TRP A 63 -1.35 9.10 -0.33
N LEU A 64 -1.74 7.97 0.29
CA LEU A 64 -3.06 7.83 0.93
C LEU A 64 -3.02 7.96 2.45
N VAL A 65 -1.81 8.13 3.01
CA VAL A 65 -1.53 8.46 4.40
C VAL A 65 -0.42 9.51 4.42
N PRO A 66 -0.75 10.81 4.48
CA PRO A 66 0.26 11.86 4.57
C PRO A 66 1.03 11.80 5.89
N GLU A 67 2.36 11.92 5.82
CA GLU A 67 3.23 11.93 6.97
C GLU A 67 4.04 13.23 7.06
N GLY A 68 4.07 13.84 8.24
CA GLY A 68 4.66 15.15 8.43
C GLY A 68 6.13 15.24 8.02
N TYR A 69 6.94 14.25 8.35
CA TYR A 69 8.36 14.24 8.00
C TYR A 69 8.59 14.17 6.46
N MET A 70 7.67 13.54 5.71
CA MET A 70 7.72 13.52 4.26
C MET A 70 7.34 14.88 3.64
N PHE A 71 6.59 15.70 4.38
CA PHE A 71 6.36 17.12 4.11
C PHE A 71 7.41 18.03 4.77
N LYS A 72 8.47 17.46 5.37
CA LYS A 72 9.53 18.20 6.09
C LYS A 72 9.02 19.01 7.28
N MET A 73 7.96 18.55 7.93
CA MET A 73 7.39 19.13 9.14
C MET A 73 7.83 18.31 10.36
N ASN A 74 8.42 18.98 11.37
CA ASN A 74 8.94 18.26 12.54
C ASN A 74 7.89 18.09 13.65
N GLN A 75 7.03 19.10 13.86
CA GLN A 75 6.04 19.13 14.95
C GLN A 75 4.63 18.71 14.49
N VAL A 76 4.42 18.57 13.19
CA VAL A 76 3.15 18.19 12.58
C VAL A 76 3.33 16.86 11.90
N SER A 77 2.96 15.78 12.57
CA SER A 77 3.40 14.42 12.20
C SER A 77 2.31 13.56 11.55
N SER A 78 1.04 13.72 11.93
CA SER A 78 -0.05 12.84 11.49
C SER A 78 -0.95 13.49 10.42
N PRO A 79 -1.71 12.67 9.65
CA PRO A 79 -2.62 13.17 8.62
C PRO A 79 -3.56 14.28 9.09
N ARG A 80 -4.19 14.11 10.26
CA ARG A 80 -5.09 15.12 10.86
C ARG A 80 -4.36 16.42 11.15
N LYS A 81 -3.18 16.36 11.76
CA LYS A 81 -2.40 17.57 12.09
C LYS A 81 -1.90 18.30 10.84
N ILE A 82 -1.60 17.57 9.76
CA ILE A 82 -1.23 18.16 8.46
C ILE A 82 -2.44 18.86 7.85
N ASP A 83 -3.61 18.23 7.88
CA ASP A 83 -4.86 18.82 7.38
C ASP A 83 -5.21 20.12 8.14
N GLU A 84 -5.15 20.09 9.48
CA GLU A 84 -5.34 21.26 10.35
C GLU A 84 -4.36 22.39 10.01
N LEU A 85 -3.06 22.08 9.87
CA LEU A 85 -2.03 23.05 9.51
C LEU A 85 -2.31 23.72 8.16
N LEU A 86 -2.61 22.93 7.15
CA LEU A 86 -2.90 23.43 5.81
C LEU A 86 -4.19 24.26 5.80
N TYR A 87 -5.22 23.84 6.56
CA TYR A 87 -6.44 24.62 6.75
C TYR A 87 -6.16 25.99 7.38
N GLU A 88 -5.33 26.06 8.42
CA GLU A 88 -4.89 27.31 9.05
C GLU A 88 -4.20 28.24 8.04
N LEU A 89 -3.37 27.66 7.14
CA LEU A 89 -2.58 28.43 6.19
C LEU A 89 -3.41 28.99 5.02
N VAL A 90 -4.26 28.16 4.40
CA VAL A 90 -4.88 28.51 3.11
C VAL A 90 -6.40 28.50 3.10
N GLY A 91 -7.04 28.07 4.19
CA GLY A 91 -8.50 27.98 4.31
C GLY A 91 -9.12 26.80 3.54
N PRO A 92 -10.46 26.60 3.66
CA PRO A 92 -11.11 25.37 3.21
C PRO A 92 -11.04 25.13 1.70
N ASP A 93 -11.29 26.17 0.89
CA ASP A 93 -11.37 26.00 -0.57
C ASP A 93 -10.00 25.66 -1.18
N SER A 94 -8.95 26.34 -0.76
CA SER A 94 -7.59 26.08 -1.24
C SER A 94 -7.06 24.74 -0.71
N LEU A 95 -7.42 24.34 0.51
CA LEU A 95 -7.11 23.03 1.05
C LEU A 95 -7.74 21.90 0.23
N GLN A 96 -9.02 22.06 -0.14
CA GLN A 96 -9.72 21.10 -1.00
C GLN A 96 -9.03 20.96 -2.37
N VAL A 97 -8.63 22.08 -2.97
CA VAL A 97 -7.88 22.09 -4.24
C VAL A 97 -6.54 21.38 -4.09
N PHE A 98 -5.82 21.64 -2.98
CA PHE A 98 -4.54 20.99 -2.71
C PHE A 98 -4.68 19.46 -2.59
N TRP A 99 -5.61 18.98 -1.77
CA TRP A 99 -5.77 17.54 -1.58
C TRP A 99 -6.22 16.82 -2.86
N ASN A 100 -7.14 17.42 -3.61
CA ASN A 100 -7.53 16.88 -4.91
C ASN A 100 -6.34 16.80 -5.88
N GLY A 101 -5.52 17.84 -5.93
CA GLY A 101 -4.30 17.86 -6.72
C GLY A 101 -3.29 16.82 -6.23
N PHE A 102 -3.09 16.71 -4.93
CA PHE A 102 -2.16 15.74 -4.33
C PHE A 102 -2.53 14.29 -4.66
N LEU A 103 -3.76 13.89 -4.42
CA LEU A 103 -4.26 12.54 -4.71
C LEU A 103 -4.18 12.16 -6.19
N ASN A 104 -4.20 13.13 -7.11
CA ASN A 104 -4.13 12.88 -8.53
C ASN A 104 -2.71 12.98 -9.12
N ASN A 105 -1.81 13.76 -8.50
CA ASN A 105 -0.49 14.06 -9.06
C ASN A 105 0.64 13.27 -8.39
N TYR A 106 0.50 12.96 -7.08
CA TYR A 106 1.60 12.38 -6.31
C TYR A 106 2.00 10.99 -6.81
N ILE A 107 1.00 10.14 -7.11
CA ILE A 107 1.20 8.86 -7.78
C ILE A 107 0.34 8.82 -9.05
N THR A 108 0.96 8.45 -10.16
CA THR A 108 0.34 8.36 -11.48
C THR A 108 0.66 7.01 -12.13
N HIS A 109 0.00 6.68 -13.24
CA HIS A 109 0.33 5.45 -13.99
C HIS A 109 1.78 5.42 -14.48
N ASP A 110 2.37 6.58 -14.78
CA ASP A 110 3.76 6.64 -15.22
C ASP A 110 4.74 6.28 -14.09
N ASP A 111 4.39 6.55 -12.82
CA ASP A 111 5.15 6.05 -11.68
C ASP A 111 5.16 4.51 -11.64
N ILE A 112 4.03 3.86 -11.90
CA ILE A 112 3.90 2.40 -11.91
C ILE A 112 4.67 1.79 -13.09
N LYS A 113 4.59 2.39 -14.29
CA LYS A 113 5.38 1.99 -15.46
C LYS A 113 6.88 2.06 -15.17
N TYR A 114 7.31 3.15 -14.53
CA TYR A 114 8.71 3.29 -14.14
C TYR A 114 9.14 2.20 -13.17
N LEU A 115 8.38 1.97 -12.10
CA LEU A 115 8.67 0.91 -11.12
C LEU A 115 8.77 -0.46 -11.80
N LYS A 116 7.86 -0.77 -12.72
CA LYS A 116 7.94 -1.99 -13.53
C LYS A 116 9.20 -2.06 -14.38
N SER A 117 9.56 -0.97 -15.04
CA SER A 117 10.71 -0.91 -15.96
C SER A 117 12.03 -1.21 -15.24
N ILE A 118 12.18 -0.75 -14.00
CA ILE A 118 13.38 -0.99 -13.19
C ILE A 118 13.43 -2.39 -12.56
N GLY A 119 12.30 -3.13 -12.52
CA GLY A 119 12.24 -4.52 -12.03
C GLY A 119 11.50 -4.74 -10.72
N VAL A 120 10.81 -3.73 -10.20
CA VAL A 120 9.86 -3.89 -9.08
C VAL A 120 8.74 -4.84 -9.49
N ASN A 121 8.35 -5.77 -8.62
CA ASN A 121 7.30 -6.75 -8.92
C ASN A 121 6.06 -6.61 -8.03
N HIS A 122 6.14 -5.85 -6.93
CA HIS A 122 4.98 -5.55 -6.11
C HIS A 122 5.08 -4.15 -5.46
N ILE A 123 3.93 -3.66 -5.04
CA ILE A 123 3.73 -2.40 -4.34
C ILE A 123 3.00 -2.70 -3.03
N ARG A 124 3.50 -2.19 -1.90
CA ARG A 124 2.74 -2.07 -0.67
C ARG A 124 2.05 -0.72 -0.66
N LEU A 125 0.72 -0.71 -0.47
CA LEU A 125 -0.12 0.48 -0.51
C LEU A 125 -0.61 0.84 0.89
N PRO A 126 0.07 1.75 1.59
CA PRO A 126 -0.42 2.34 2.82
C PRO A 126 -1.72 3.12 2.59
N PHE A 127 -2.76 2.87 3.42
CA PHE A 127 -3.99 3.64 3.39
C PHE A 127 -4.53 3.96 4.78
N HIS A 128 -5.27 5.06 4.89
CA HIS A 128 -5.95 5.49 6.10
C HIS A 128 -7.39 4.96 6.14
N TYR A 129 -7.84 4.45 7.29
CA TYR A 129 -9.20 3.91 7.45
C TYR A 129 -10.32 4.90 7.06
N LYS A 130 -10.11 6.21 7.26
CA LYS A 130 -11.09 7.27 6.91
C LYS A 130 -11.43 7.29 5.42
N MET A 131 -10.61 6.71 4.57
CA MET A 131 -10.94 6.55 3.15
C MET A 131 -12.17 5.65 2.90
N PHE A 132 -12.59 4.88 3.90
CA PHE A 132 -13.73 3.96 3.84
C PHE A 132 -14.88 4.37 4.77
N THR A 133 -14.85 5.60 5.28
CA THR A 133 -15.90 6.19 6.13
C THR A 133 -16.49 7.44 5.49
N ASP A 134 -17.56 7.98 6.10
CA ASP A 134 -18.17 9.23 5.69
C ASP A 134 -17.46 10.46 6.26
N ASP A 135 -16.35 10.26 6.98
CA ASP A 135 -15.49 11.36 7.42
C ASP A 135 -14.83 12.05 6.21
N LEU A 136 -14.69 13.38 6.30
CA LEU A 136 -13.91 14.11 5.31
C LEU A 136 -12.42 13.79 5.53
N TYR A 137 -11.77 13.26 4.50
CA TYR A 137 -10.36 12.91 4.54
C TYR A 137 -9.69 13.29 3.22
N MET A 138 -8.64 14.11 3.27
CA MET A 138 -7.96 14.65 2.08
C MET A 138 -8.95 15.23 1.04
N GLY A 139 -9.97 15.93 1.51
CA GLY A 139 -10.99 16.57 0.67
C GLY A 139 -12.06 15.64 0.09
N GLU A 140 -12.05 14.34 0.37
CA GLU A 140 -13.03 13.37 -0.14
C GLU A 140 -13.68 12.56 1.01
N ARG A 141 -14.81 11.89 0.71
CA ARG A 141 -15.50 10.98 1.64
C ARG A 141 -15.64 9.63 0.97
N ASN A 142 -15.41 8.56 1.73
CA ASN A 142 -15.62 7.17 1.26
C ASN A 142 -14.94 6.88 -0.09
N ALA A 143 -13.75 7.45 -0.31
CA ALA A 143 -13.04 7.43 -1.59
C ALA A 143 -12.07 6.25 -1.76
N GLY A 144 -11.92 5.37 -0.76
CA GLY A 144 -10.91 4.31 -0.76
C GLY A 144 -10.96 3.43 -2.01
N PHE A 145 -12.14 2.97 -2.38
CA PHE A 145 -12.28 2.13 -3.57
C PHE A 145 -11.93 2.83 -4.88
N LYS A 146 -12.15 4.14 -4.99
CA LYS A 146 -11.76 4.93 -6.17
C LYS A 146 -10.26 4.86 -6.42
N TYR A 147 -9.46 4.97 -5.35
CA TYR A 147 -8.00 4.96 -5.44
C TYR A 147 -7.43 3.55 -5.52
N PHE A 148 -8.05 2.59 -4.84
CA PHE A 148 -7.68 1.19 -4.96
C PHE A 148 -7.92 0.66 -6.36
N ASP A 149 -9.13 0.85 -6.91
CA ASP A 149 -9.46 0.42 -8.28
C ASP A 149 -8.47 1.03 -9.29
N ARG A 150 -8.17 2.33 -9.15
CA ARG A 150 -7.19 3.02 -10.00
C ARG A 150 -5.80 2.37 -9.95
N LEU A 151 -5.25 2.12 -8.77
CA LEU A 151 -3.93 1.50 -8.64
C LEU A 151 -3.94 0.04 -9.14
N ILE A 152 -4.97 -0.72 -8.80
CA ILE A 152 -5.14 -2.11 -9.23
C ILE A 152 -5.18 -2.19 -10.75
N ASP A 153 -5.92 -1.30 -11.43
CA ASP A 153 -5.96 -1.25 -12.89
C ASP A 153 -4.57 -0.97 -13.48
N TRP A 154 -3.85 0.03 -12.98
CA TRP A 154 -2.47 0.32 -13.41
C TRP A 154 -1.54 -0.86 -13.18
N CYS A 155 -1.60 -1.49 -12.00
CA CYS A 155 -0.77 -2.65 -11.68
C CYS A 155 -1.14 -3.88 -12.51
N ARG A 156 -2.41 -4.06 -12.87
CA ARG A 156 -2.86 -5.13 -13.78
C ARG A 156 -2.25 -4.97 -15.17
N GLU A 157 -2.28 -3.74 -15.73
CA GLU A 157 -1.67 -3.42 -17.02
C GLU A 157 -0.17 -3.70 -17.01
N GLU A 158 0.52 -3.31 -15.94
CA GLU A 158 1.98 -3.48 -15.80
C GLU A 158 2.39 -4.86 -15.23
N LYS A 159 1.45 -5.75 -14.92
CA LYS A 159 1.70 -7.06 -14.30
C LYS A 159 2.53 -6.95 -13.03
N MET A 160 2.10 -6.10 -12.13
CA MET A 160 2.65 -5.92 -10.78
C MET A 160 1.60 -6.29 -9.74
N TYR A 161 2.06 -6.78 -8.61
CA TYR A 161 1.20 -7.10 -7.48
C TYR A 161 1.00 -5.91 -6.54
N VAL A 162 -0.09 -5.93 -5.77
CA VAL A 162 -0.40 -4.93 -4.74
C VAL A 162 -0.69 -5.62 -3.41
N LEU A 163 -0.05 -5.17 -2.33
CA LEU A 163 -0.38 -5.50 -0.95
C LEU A 163 -1.11 -4.30 -0.34
N LEU A 164 -2.33 -4.51 0.15
CA LEU A 164 -3.14 -3.45 0.77
C LEU A 164 -2.81 -3.39 2.26
N ASP A 165 -2.32 -2.24 2.75
CA ASP A 165 -1.86 -2.02 4.10
C ASP A 165 -2.72 -0.97 4.82
N MET A 166 -3.44 -1.38 5.89
CA MET A 166 -4.10 -0.41 6.77
C MET A 166 -3.05 0.28 7.66
N HIS A 167 -2.51 1.35 7.15
CA HIS A 167 -1.42 2.09 7.77
C HIS A 167 -1.85 2.98 8.93
N ALA A 168 -3.10 3.40 8.92
CA ALA A 168 -3.73 4.15 10.00
C ALA A 168 -5.11 3.56 10.30
N ALA A 169 -5.26 2.97 11.49
CA ALA A 169 -6.45 2.26 11.94
C ALA A 169 -7.38 3.13 12.82
N PRO A 170 -8.69 2.81 12.92
CA PRO A 170 -9.60 3.51 13.82
C PRO A 170 -9.12 3.48 15.27
N GLY A 171 -9.10 4.65 15.90
CA GLY A 171 -8.65 4.81 17.30
C GLY A 171 -7.12 4.90 17.46
N GLY A 172 -6.35 4.65 16.40
CA GLY A 172 -4.89 4.64 16.42
C GLY A 172 -4.33 3.35 16.98
N GLN A 173 -3.38 2.75 16.27
CA GLN A 173 -2.73 1.48 16.64
C GLN A 173 -1.34 1.67 17.23
N THR A 174 -0.63 2.76 16.91
CA THR A 174 0.73 2.99 17.39
C THR A 174 0.78 3.72 18.73
N GLY A 175 -0.12 4.68 18.94
CA GLY A 175 -0.04 5.68 20.00
C GLY A 175 0.91 6.83 19.70
N ASP A 176 1.37 6.98 18.45
CA ASP A 176 2.29 8.03 18.00
C ASP A 176 1.81 8.67 16.67
N ASN A 177 2.72 8.92 15.73
CA ASN A 177 2.60 9.90 14.66
C ASN A 177 1.68 9.52 13.50
N ILE A 178 1.81 8.32 12.94
CA ILE A 178 1.27 8.00 11.59
C ILE A 178 -0.24 7.75 11.54
N ASP A 179 -0.87 7.43 12.65
CA ASP A 179 -2.24 6.86 12.71
C ASP A 179 -3.32 7.78 13.29
N ASP A 180 -3.06 9.08 13.41
CA ASP A 180 -3.96 10.05 14.07
C ASP A 180 -4.29 9.73 15.53
N SER A 181 -3.49 8.91 16.22
CA SER A 181 -3.67 8.61 17.64
C SER A 181 -3.54 9.86 18.53
N TYR A 182 -4.08 9.79 19.71
CA TYR A 182 -4.00 10.84 20.73
C TYR A 182 -2.98 10.51 21.83
N GLY A 183 -1.82 9.95 21.45
CA GLY A 183 -0.75 9.58 22.38
C GLY A 183 -0.96 8.25 23.07
N TYR A 184 -1.94 7.45 22.63
CA TYR A 184 -2.22 6.11 23.14
C TYR A 184 -2.87 5.24 22.04
N PRO A 185 -2.56 3.93 21.93
CA PRO A 185 -3.13 3.03 20.93
C PRO A 185 -4.55 2.56 21.34
N PHE A 186 -5.52 3.47 21.24
CA PHE A 186 -6.90 3.23 21.68
C PHE A 186 -7.62 2.13 20.89
N LEU A 187 -7.14 1.75 19.71
CA LEU A 187 -7.66 0.61 18.95
C LEU A 187 -7.83 -0.63 19.84
N PHE A 188 -6.85 -0.91 20.71
CA PHE A 188 -6.84 -2.12 21.54
C PHE A 188 -7.77 -2.04 22.77
N LYS A 189 -8.33 -0.87 23.07
CA LYS A 189 -9.29 -0.66 24.17
C LYS A 189 -10.69 -0.25 23.70
N SER A 190 -10.85 0.09 22.42
CA SER A 190 -12.09 0.59 21.84
C SER A 190 -12.78 -0.46 20.99
N LYS A 191 -13.85 -1.06 21.53
CA LYS A 191 -14.66 -2.01 20.78
C LYS A 191 -15.23 -1.42 19.49
N SER A 192 -15.67 -0.16 19.49
CA SER A 192 -16.21 0.51 18.30
C SER A 192 -15.14 0.69 17.21
N SER A 193 -13.89 0.99 17.59
CA SER A 193 -12.75 1.08 16.65
C SER A 193 -12.43 -0.29 16.05
N GLN A 194 -12.40 -1.34 16.86
CA GLN A 194 -12.18 -2.72 16.40
C GLN A 194 -13.31 -3.19 15.47
N ASP A 195 -14.56 -2.87 15.78
CA ASP A 195 -15.72 -3.21 14.95
C ASP A 195 -15.65 -2.48 13.59
N LEU A 196 -15.27 -1.19 13.59
CA LEU A 196 -15.11 -0.41 12.37
C LEU A 196 -13.97 -0.96 11.50
N MET A 197 -12.81 -1.25 12.10
CA MET A 197 -11.66 -1.83 11.40
C MET A 197 -12.04 -3.18 10.76
N THR A 198 -12.68 -4.06 11.51
CA THR A 198 -13.14 -5.36 11.01
C THR A 198 -14.11 -5.19 9.83
N LYS A 199 -15.10 -4.30 9.97
CA LYS A 199 -16.07 -4.00 8.91
C LYS A 199 -15.40 -3.47 7.63
N ILE A 200 -14.39 -2.61 7.75
CA ILE A 200 -13.64 -2.08 6.59
C ILE A 200 -12.91 -3.22 5.89
N TRP A 201 -12.20 -4.09 6.62
CA TRP A 201 -11.49 -5.21 6.02
C TRP A 201 -12.42 -6.21 5.34
N VAL A 202 -13.55 -6.55 5.96
CA VAL A 202 -14.56 -7.43 5.32
C VAL A 202 -15.10 -6.81 4.02
N LYS A 203 -15.38 -5.50 4.02
CA LYS A 203 -15.84 -4.77 2.83
C LYS A 203 -14.79 -4.76 1.69
N ILE A 204 -13.51 -4.61 2.04
CA ILE A 204 -12.40 -4.68 1.08
C ILE A 204 -12.27 -6.10 0.55
N ALA A 205 -12.22 -7.09 1.43
CA ALA A 205 -12.08 -8.50 1.06
C ALA A 205 -13.23 -8.98 0.18
N GLU A 206 -14.48 -8.64 0.52
CA GLU A 206 -15.65 -9.02 -0.29
C GLU A 206 -15.57 -8.45 -1.71
N LYS A 207 -15.15 -7.19 -1.86
CA LYS A 207 -15.01 -6.56 -3.17
C LYS A 207 -13.91 -7.22 -4.01
N TYR A 208 -12.76 -7.53 -3.40
CA TYR A 208 -11.56 -7.93 -4.14
C TYR A 208 -11.26 -9.44 -4.10
N LYS A 209 -12.09 -10.28 -3.50
CA LYS A 209 -11.86 -11.75 -3.35
C LYS A 209 -11.49 -12.49 -4.64
N ASN A 210 -11.77 -11.92 -5.81
CA ASN A 210 -11.47 -12.50 -7.11
C ASN A 210 -10.37 -11.74 -7.88
N GLU A 211 -9.65 -10.81 -7.24
CA GLU A 211 -8.67 -9.94 -7.88
C GLU A 211 -7.23 -10.42 -7.66
N PRO A 212 -6.63 -11.14 -8.60
CA PRO A 212 -5.31 -11.74 -8.42
C PRO A 212 -4.15 -10.73 -8.44
N VAL A 213 -4.39 -9.47 -8.80
CA VAL A 213 -3.39 -8.38 -8.67
C VAL A 213 -3.09 -8.12 -7.20
N ILE A 214 -4.08 -8.28 -6.33
CA ILE A 214 -3.88 -8.15 -4.89
C ILE A 214 -3.19 -9.42 -4.36
N ILE A 215 -2.05 -9.25 -3.67
CA ILE A 215 -1.37 -10.34 -2.98
C ILE A 215 -2.18 -10.74 -1.75
N GLY A 216 -2.60 -9.76 -0.99
CA GLY A 216 -3.24 -9.96 0.29
C GLY A 216 -3.56 -8.68 1.04
N TYR A 217 -3.88 -8.86 2.29
CA TYR A 217 -4.32 -7.84 3.23
C TYR A 217 -3.34 -7.76 4.39
N ASP A 218 -2.63 -6.66 4.50
CA ASP A 218 -1.76 -6.29 5.61
C ASP A 218 -2.61 -5.57 6.66
N ILE A 219 -2.93 -6.32 7.71
CA ILE A 219 -4.07 -6.01 8.58
C ILE A 219 -3.90 -4.71 9.33
N VAL A 220 -2.71 -4.43 9.87
CA VAL A 220 -2.40 -3.16 10.52
C VAL A 220 -0.90 -2.91 10.59
N ASN A 221 -0.50 -1.72 10.15
CA ASN A 221 0.89 -1.28 10.16
C ASN A 221 1.40 -0.98 11.57
N GLU A 222 2.57 -1.48 11.93
CA GLU A 222 3.40 -1.08 13.09
C GLU A 222 2.63 -0.91 14.42
N PRO A 223 1.81 -1.88 14.83
CA PRO A 223 1.03 -1.73 16.05
C PRO A 223 1.91 -1.63 17.30
N ILE A 224 1.46 -0.78 18.24
CA ILE A 224 2.03 -0.61 19.58
C ILE A 224 3.48 -0.07 19.53
N ALA A 225 3.63 1.23 19.72
CA ALA A 225 4.93 1.85 19.81
C ALA A 225 5.69 1.42 21.10
N HIS A 226 7.01 1.52 21.06
CA HIS A 226 7.89 1.12 22.18
C HIS A 226 7.66 1.89 23.51
N TYR A 227 6.89 2.98 23.49
CA TYR A 227 6.54 3.76 24.68
C TYR A 227 5.63 3.01 25.66
N PHE A 228 4.97 1.92 25.19
CA PHE A 228 3.98 1.15 25.96
C PHE A 228 4.53 -0.18 26.45
N ASN A 229 5.82 -0.30 26.64
CA ASN A 229 6.47 -1.55 27.05
C ASN A 229 5.91 -2.11 28.38
N ASP A 230 5.50 -1.25 29.33
CA ASP A 230 4.90 -1.68 30.61
C ASP A 230 3.52 -2.33 30.42
N GLU A 231 2.79 -1.96 29.38
CA GLU A 231 1.48 -2.53 29.01
C GLU A 231 1.60 -3.60 27.91
N LEU A 232 2.79 -3.85 27.37
CA LEU A 232 3.01 -4.65 26.19
C LEU A 232 2.38 -6.06 26.26
N PRO A 233 2.46 -6.82 27.36
CA PRO A 233 1.82 -8.14 27.43
C PRO A 233 0.29 -8.06 27.24
N TYR A 234 -0.36 -7.06 27.84
CA TYR A 234 -1.79 -6.83 27.68
C TYR A 234 -2.13 -6.40 26.25
N LEU A 235 -1.42 -5.43 25.71
CA LEU A 235 -1.66 -4.89 24.36
C LEU A 235 -1.39 -5.94 23.27
N ASN A 236 -0.35 -6.76 23.44
CA ASN A 236 -0.07 -7.90 22.55
C ASN A 236 -1.23 -8.88 22.51
N HIS A 237 -1.76 -9.28 23.68
CA HIS A 237 -2.90 -10.17 23.74
C HIS A 237 -4.15 -9.56 23.06
N GLN A 238 -4.42 -8.27 23.26
CA GLN A 238 -5.53 -7.58 22.58
C GLN A 238 -5.34 -7.52 21.06
N LEU A 239 -4.12 -7.26 20.58
CA LEU A 239 -3.78 -7.27 19.18
C LEU A 239 -3.96 -8.68 18.58
N PHE A 240 -3.48 -9.71 19.28
CA PHE A 240 -3.65 -11.09 18.83
C PHE A 240 -5.12 -11.50 18.70
N LEU A 241 -5.96 -11.16 19.69
CA LEU A 241 -7.42 -11.40 19.63
C LEU A 241 -8.07 -10.65 18.46
N LEU A 242 -7.64 -9.42 18.19
CA LEU A 242 -8.11 -8.62 17.07
C LEU A 242 -7.72 -9.25 15.74
N TYR A 243 -6.48 -9.73 15.59
CA TYR A 243 -6.02 -10.46 14.41
C TYR A 243 -6.89 -11.70 14.17
N LYS A 244 -7.10 -12.55 15.17
CA LYS A 244 -7.96 -13.74 15.06
C LYS A 244 -9.36 -13.38 14.57
N ARG A 245 -9.96 -12.34 15.16
CA ARG A 245 -11.28 -11.87 14.77
C ARG A 245 -11.31 -11.41 13.30
N ILE A 246 -10.41 -10.52 12.90
CA ILE A 246 -10.39 -9.96 11.54
C ILE A 246 -10.13 -11.05 10.51
N VAL A 247 -9.16 -11.94 10.76
CA VAL A 247 -8.87 -13.07 9.87
C VAL A 247 -10.09 -13.98 9.72
N THR A 248 -10.77 -14.32 10.81
CA THR A 248 -11.99 -15.14 10.77
C THR A 248 -13.09 -14.50 9.91
N GLU A 249 -13.34 -13.20 10.09
CA GLU A 249 -14.33 -12.46 9.32
C GLU A 249 -13.95 -12.29 7.84
N ILE A 250 -12.69 -12.04 7.54
CA ILE A 250 -12.18 -12.04 6.15
C ILE A 250 -12.40 -13.42 5.52
N ARG A 251 -12.05 -14.51 6.20
CA ARG A 251 -12.18 -15.88 5.67
C ARG A 251 -13.63 -16.29 5.42
N ALA A 252 -14.60 -15.65 6.06
CA ALA A 252 -16.02 -15.87 5.76
C ALA A 252 -16.39 -15.41 4.32
N VAL A 253 -15.69 -14.41 3.77
CA VAL A 253 -15.96 -13.81 2.44
C VAL A 253 -14.87 -14.09 1.41
N ASP A 254 -13.61 -14.21 1.84
CA ASP A 254 -12.42 -14.42 1.00
C ASP A 254 -11.54 -15.53 1.56
N LYS A 255 -11.46 -16.64 0.85
CA LYS A 255 -10.69 -17.83 1.24
C LYS A 255 -9.34 -17.93 0.53
N VAL A 256 -9.00 -16.96 -0.31
CA VAL A 256 -7.89 -17.09 -1.26
C VAL A 256 -6.72 -16.16 -0.95
N HIS A 257 -6.98 -14.88 -0.68
CA HIS A 257 -5.91 -13.91 -0.48
C HIS A 257 -5.09 -14.20 0.77
N THR A 258 -3.80 -13.93 0.67
CA THR A 258 -2.86 -14.07 1.79
C THR A 258 -3.11 -12.96 2.81
N ILE A 259 -3.01 -13.29 4.10
CA ILE A 259 -3.07 -12.32 5.19
C ILE A 259 -1.64 -11.99 5.62
N PHE A 260 -1.36 -10.72 5.87
CA PHE A 260 -0.09 -10.25 6.42
C PHE A 260 -0.33 -9.70 7.81
N LEU A 261 0.48 -10.12 8.78
CA LEU A 261 0.36 -9.75 10.18
C LEU A 261 1.66 -9.14 10.68
N ASN A 262 1.62 -7.88 11.02
CA ASN A 262 2.73 -7.18 11.64
C ASN A 262 2.97 -7.67 13.07
N GLY A 263 4.23 -7.81 13.47
CA GLY A 263 4.61 -7.89 14.87
C GLY A 263 4.18 -6.64 15.64
N SER A 264 4.18 -6.69 16.95
CA SER A 264 4.02 -5.50 17.80
C SER A 264 5.33 -4.71 17.93
N ASN A 265 5.30 -3.62 18.68
CA ASN A 265 6.45 -2.78 18.95
C ASN A 265 7.16 -2.31 17.66
N TRP A 266 6.42 -1.53 16.84
CA TRP A 266 6.86 -1.09 15.50
C TRP A 266 7.15 -2.27 14.57
N ALA A 267 6.28 -3.27 14.54
CA ALA A 267 6.43 -4.52 13.79
C ALA A 267 7.68 -5.35 14.16
N GLY A 268 8.37 -4.99 15.25
CA GLY A 268 9.65 -5.61 15.66
C GLY A 268 9.54 -6.81 16.59
N ASN A 269 8.38 -7.05 17.22
CA ASN A 269 8.20 -8.10 18.22
C ASN A 269 7.16 -9.14 17.81
N PHE A 270 7.61 -10.40 17.66
CA PHE A 270 6.79 -11.56 17.29
C PHE A 270 6.18 -12.31 18.49
N ASP A 271 6.47 -11.91 19.73
CA ASP A 271 5.82 -12.48 20.93
C ASP A 271 4.30 -12.23 20.96
N VAL A 272 3.81 -11.36 20.08
CA VAL A 272 2.36 -11.15 19.86
C VAL A 272 1.66 -12.36 19.26
N PHE A 273 2.37 -13.23 18.56
CA PHE A 273 1.80 -14.38 17.86
C PHE A 273 1.73 -15.61 18.79
N GLU A 274 0.65 -15.71 19.56
CA GLU A 274 0.45 -16.79 20.53
C GLU A 274 0.25 -18.17 19.85
N GLU A 275 -0.28 -18.18 18.63
CA GLU A 275 -0.45 -19.37 17.76
C GLU A 275 -0.53 -18.96 16.29
N ILE A 276 -0.40 -19.93 15.38
CA ILE A 276 -0.65 -19.72 13.94
C ILE A 276 -2.15 -19.78 13.70
N ILE A 277 -2.73 -18.65 13.24
CA ILE A 277 -4.19 -18.45 13.19
C ILE A 277 -4.86 -18.82 11.86
N ASP A 278 -4.06 -18.99 10.79
CA ASP A 278 -4.57 -19.35 9.44
C ASP A 278 -3.44 -19.97 8.62
N ASN A 279 -3.79 -20.82 7.66
CA ASN A 279 -2.82 -21.55 6.83
C ASN A 279 -2.26 -20.72 5.66
N ASN A 280 -2.77 -19.52 5.42
CA ASN A 280 -2.32 -18.63 4.35
C ASN A 280 -1.98 -17.24 4.91
N VAL A 281 -1.04 -17.23 5.87
CA VAL A 281 -0.56 -16.04 6.58
C VAL A 281 0.93 -15.85 6.38
N VAL A 282 1.35 -14.62 6.22
CA VAL A 282 2.73 -14.14 6.24
C VAL A 282 2.94 -13.31 7.50
N TYR A 283 4.06 -13.49 8.18
CA TYR A 283 4.42 -12.74 9.37
C TYR A 283 5.37 -11.62 8.98
N GLU A 284 4.98 -10.39 9.30
CA GLU A 284 5.63 -9.19 8.83
C GLU A 284 6.40 -8.49 9.94
N PHE A 285 7.63 -8.06 9.60
CA PHE A 285 8.45 -7.23 10.47
C PHE A 285 9.00 -6.02 9.75
N HIS A 286 9.28 -4.96 10.51
CA HIS A 286 9.98 -3.76 10.02
C HIS A 286 11.31 -3.61 10.72
N LYS A 287 12.29 -3.04 10.04
CA LYS A 287 13.60 -2.84 10.62
C LYS A 287 14.38 -1.70 9.97
N TYR A 288 14.78 -0.73 10.79
CA TYR A 288 15.50 0.46 10.37
C TYR A 288 16.73 0.70 11.24
N TRP A 289 17.74 1.37 10.70
CA TRP A 289 18.90 1.94 11.43
C TRP A 289 19.61 0.98 12.38
N PHE A 290 19.99 -0.18 11.90
CA PHE A 290 20.72 -1.20 12.66
C PHE A 290 21.99 -1.63 11.90
N GLU A 291 22.88 -2.39 12.57
CA GLU A 291 24.02 -3.03 11.92
C GLU A 291 23.56 -4.24 11.09
N VAL A 292 23.90 -4.23 9.79
CA VAL A 292 23.46 -5.29 8.89
C VAL A 292 24.29 -6.54 9.03
N ASN A 293 23.73 -7.54 9.70
CA ASN A 293 24.30 -8.86 9.86
C ASN A 293 23.17 -9.90 10.03
N LYS A 294 23.52 -11.19 10.02
CA LYS A 294 22.53 -12.27 10.18
C LYS A 294 21.82 -12.21 11.53
N GLU A 295 22.56 -11.92 12.56
CA GLU A 295 22.08 -11.87 13.94
C GLU A 295 20.94 -10.87 14.11
N SER A 296 20.96 -9.79 13.32
CA SER A 296 19.95 -8.74 13.35
C SER A 296 18.55 -9.22 12.90
N ILE A 297 18.46 -10.28 12.09
CA ILE A 297 17.20 -10.87 11.60
C ILE A 297 17.01 -12.31 12.10
N GLN A 298 17.92 -12.87 12.89
CA GLN A 298 17.92 -14.28 13.28
C GLN A 298 16.60 -14.72 13.92
N LYS A 299 16.09 -13.94 14.87
CA LYS A 299 14.83 -14.26 15.57
C LYS A 299 13.62 -14.45 14.63
N TYR A 300 13.58 -13.70 13.53
CA TYR A 300 12.51 -13.83 12.52
C TYR A 300 12.72 -15.07 11.65
N LEU A 301 13.99 -15.40 11.33
CA LEU A 301 14.33 -16.63 10.63
C LEU A 301 14.01 -17.87 11.48
N ASP A 302 14.31 -17.81 12.79
CA ASP A 302 13.98 -18.89 13.73
C ASP A 302 12.46 -19.11 13.81
N PHE A 303 11.67 -18.02 13.95
CA PHE A 303 10.21 -18.09 13.93
C PHE A 303 9.68 -18.70 12.62
N ARG A 304 10.20 -18.24 11.47
CA ARG A 304 9.87 -18.79 10.16
C ARG A 304 10.08 -20.32 10.09
N ASP A 305 11.27 -20.75 10.51
CA ASP A 305 11.69 -22.14 10.38
C ASP A 305 11.01 -23.03 11.43
N GLU A 306 10.75 -22.55 12.63
CA GLU A 306 10.02 -23.26 13.68
C GLU A 306 8.56 -23.49 13.29
N HIS A 307 7.88 -22.46 12.82
CA HIS A 307 6.45 -22.52 12.49
C HIS A 307 6.15 -22.91 11.04
N GLN A 308 7.19 -23.05 10.19
CA GLN A 308 7.05 -23.36 8.76
C GLN A 308 6.12 -22.36 8.03
N VAL A 309 6.30 -21.05 8.28
CA VAL A 309 5.52 -19.95 7.72
C VAL A 309 6.45 -18.95 7.01
N PRO A 310 5.99 -18.24 5.97
CA PRO A 310 6.81 -17.20 5.35
C PRO A 310 6.88 -15.95 6.23
N ILE A 311 8.03 -15.25 6.15
CA ILE A 311 8.21 -13.91 6.71
C ILE A 311 8.41 -12.89 5.61
N TYR A 312 8.08 -11.64 5.91
CA TYR A 312 8.18 -10.52 4.98
C TYR A 312 8.66 -9.26 5.71
N ILE A 313 9.48 -8.46 5.06
CA ILE A 313 9.82 -7.14 5.57
C ILE A 313 9.01 -6.09 4.80
N GLY A 314 7.99 -5.54 5.47
CA GLY A 314 7.06 -4.59 4.86
C GLY A 314 7.64 -3.20 4.71
N GLU A 315 8.54 -2.83 5.64
CA GLU A 315 9.23 -1.56 5.59
C GLU A 315 10.67 -1.65 6.05
N THR A 316 11.53 -0.98 5.32
CA THR A 316 12.94 -0.74 5.64
C THR A 316 13.51 0.31 4.68
N GLY A 317 14.72 0.79 4.93
CA GLY A 317 15.38 1.74 4.04
C GLY A 317 15.72 3.05 4.74
N GLU A 318 15.48 4.19 4.08
CA GLU A 318 15.81 5.54 4.54
C GLU A 318 17.25 5.70 5.07
N ASN A 319 18.18 4.97 4.47
CA ASN A 319 19.58 4.91 4.86
C ASN A 319 20.51 5.19 3.67
N THR A 320 21.82 5.02 3.84
CA THR A 320 22.81 5.15 2.78
C THR A 320 22.64 4.04 1.73
N ASP A 321 23.07 4.29 0.51
CA ASP A 321 23.00 3.30 -0.58
C ASP A 321 23.77 2.02 -0.22
N GLU A 322 24.89 2.11 0.50
CA GLU A 322 25.67 0.98 0.98
C GLU A 322 24.86 0.12 1.95
N TRP A 323 24.27 0.73 2.98
CA TRP A 323 23.42 0.02 3.95
C TRP A 323 22.23 -0.67 3.26
N VAL A 324 21.57 0.03 2.33
CA VAL A 324 20.44 -0.51 1.55
C VAL A 324 20.86 -1.72 0.73
N ASN A 325 22.02 -1.64 0.04
CA ASN A 325 22.58 -2.76 -0.71
C ASN A 325 22.86 -3.97 0.18
N ASP A 326 23.47 -3.76 1.34
CA ASP A 326 23.88 -4.84 2.23
C ASP A 326 22.65 -5.52 2.85
N PHE A 327 21.66 -4.73 3.27
CA PHE A 327 20.44 -5.30 3.84
C PHE A 327 19.59 -6.01 2.78
N ARG A 328 19.40 -5.42 1.61
CA ARG A 328 18.74 -6.09 0.48
C ARG A 328 19.45 -7.42 0.14
N ALA A 329 20.79 -7.43 0.10
CA ALA A 329 21.55 -8.65 -0.19
C ALA A 329 21.39 -9.72 0.91
N LEU A 330 21.30 -9.31 2.18
CA LEU A 330 21.00 -10.20 3.29
C LEU A 330 19.60 -10.83 3.14
N LEU A 331 18.58 -10.03 2.83
CA LEU A 331 17.20 -10.51 2.61
C LEU A 331 17.13 -11.48 1.43
N ASP A 332 17.76 -11.13 0.29
CA ASP A 332 17.82 -11.99 -0.89
C ASP A 332 18.51 -13.34 -0.57
N LYS A 333 19.59 -13.34 0.22
CA LYS A 333 20.31 -14.54 0.64
C LYS A 333 19.44 -15.52 1.44
N TYR A 334 18.52 -15.00 2.25
CA TYR A 334 17.62 -15.81 3.09
C TYR A 334 16.23 -15.98 2.47
N GLU A 335 16.06 -15.60 1.19
CA GLU A 335 14.79 -15.67 0.45
C GLU A 335 13.63 -14.95 1.17
N VAL A 336 13.91 -13.84 1.85
CA VAL A 336 12.91 -12.98 2.51
C VAL A 336 12.39 -11.95 1.51
N SER A 337 11.10 -11.92 1.28
CA SER A 337 10.42 -10.90 0.47
C SER A 337 10.44 -9.54 1.17
N TRP A 338 10.46 -8.43 0.40
CA TRP A 338 10.65 -7.10 0.96
C TRP A 338 9.98 -5.98 0.18
N ALA A 339 9.62 -4.88 0.88
CA ALA A 339 9.29 -3.58 0.32
C ALA A 339 10.09 -2.47 1.01
N PHE A 340 10.91 -1.74 0.26
CA PHE A 340 11.66 -0.61 0.80
C PHE A 340 10.80 0.64 0.85
N TRP A 341 10.97 1.42 1.91
CA TRP A 341 10.29 2.68 2.16
C TRP A 341 11.19 3.88 1.83
N PRO A 342 10.65 4.99 1.29
CA PRO A 342 9.45 5.06 0.46
C PRO A 342 9.79 5.08 -1.04
N TYR A 343 8.78 4.95 -1.89
CA TYR A 343 8.98 5.15 -3.33
C TYR A 343 9.40 6.58 -3.67
N LYS A 344 8.64 7.59 -3.26
CA LYS A 344 8.79 9.00 -3.66
C LYS A 344 8.84 9.94 -2.46
N LYS A 345 9.77 10.90 -2.48
CA LYS A 345 9.91 11.90 -1.40
C LYS A 345 10.50 13.21 -1.93
N MET A 346 10.05 14.33 -1.38
CA MET A 346 10.54 15.66 -1.75
C MET A 346 11.99 15.87 -1.28
N LYS A 347 12.89 16.29 -2.20
CA LYS A 347 14.30 16.65 -1.92
C LYS A 347 15.00 15.64 -0.99
N ASN A 348 15.03 14.38 -1.40
CA ASN A 348 15.60 13.29 -0.62
C ASN A 348 16.31 12.27 -1.50
N THR A 349 17.44 11.75 -1.05
CA THR A 349 18.20 10.69 -1.71
C THR A 349 17.88 9.29 -1.19
N LYS A 350 17.13 9.19 -0.10
CA LYS A 350 16.80 7.93 0.59
C LYS A 350 15.40 7.44 0.18
N GLY A 351 15.29 6.99 -1.05
CA GLY A 351 14.08 6.48 -1.70
C GLY A 351 14.31 6.38 -3.20
N ILE A 352 13.43 5.70 -3.91
CA ILE A 352 13.61 5.43 -5.35
C ILE A 352 13.49 6.71 -6.19
N MET A 353 12.51 7.56 -5.88
CA MET A 353 12.16 8.73 -6.67
C MET A 353 12.22 10.02 -5.82
N ASN A 354 12.56 11.11 -6.46
CA ASN A 354 12.75 12.41 -5.82
C ASN A 354 12.17 13.53 -6.67
N PHE A 355 11.73 14.62 -6.03
CA PHE A 355 11.30 15.85 -6.70
C PHE A 355 11.78 17.09 -5.95
N LYS A 356 11.79 18.23 -6.66
CA LYS A 356 12.32 19.50 -6.14
C LYS A 356 11.40 20.10 -5.08
N GLU A 357 12.00 20.65 -4.03
CA GLU A 357 11.31 21.48 -3.06
C GLU A 357 10.87 22.80 -3.73
N PRO A 358 9.60 23.24 -3.54
CA PRO A 358 9.15 24.52 -4.07
C PRO A 358 9.88 25.73 -3.46
N GLU A 359 9.98 26.81 -4.23
CA GLU A 359 10.31 28.12 -3.69
C GLU A 359 9.31 28.50 -2.58
N ASP A 360 9.75 29.17 -1.54
CA ASP A 360 8.93 29.60 -0.38
C ASP A 360 8.34 28.43 0.47
N TYR A 361 8.61 27.16 0.17
CA TYR A 361 8.11 26.02 0.97
C TYR A 361 8.56 26.09 2.43
N HIS A 362 9.73 26.65 2.69
CA HIS A 362 10.25 26.89 4.02
C HIS A 362 9.32 27.75 4.91
N LEU A 363 8.43 28.55 4.34
CA LEU A 363 7.41 29.30 5.09
C LEU A 363 6.37 28.37 5.71
N ILE A 364 6.02 27.29 5.02
CA ILE A 364 5.09 26.25 5.52
C ILE A 364 5.75 25.51 6.70
N THR A 365 6.98 25.04 6.52
CA THR A 365 7.68 24.30 7.58
C THR A 365 8.00 25.16 8.79
N LYS A 366 8.37 26.44 8.59
CA LYS A 366 8.57 27.41 9.68
C LYS A 366 7.28 27.64 10.47
N TYR A 367 6.13 27.76 9.78
CA TYR A 367 4.83 27.92 10.45
C TYR A 367 4.44 26.64 11.19
N ALA A 368 4.70 25.47 10.61
CA ALA A 368 4.47 24.17 11.26
C ALA A 368 5.23 24.03 12.59
N ASP A 369 6.45 24.54 12.66
CA ASP A 369 7.31 24.50 13.84
C ASP A 369 7.12 25.69 14.80
N SER A 370 6.25 26.68 14.47
CA SER A 370 5.97 27.84 15.30
C SER A 370 4.95 27.52 16.40
N ASP A 371 4.88 28.44 17.39
CA ASP A 371 3.83 28.41 18.42
C ASP A 371 2.45 28.73 17.79
N ARG A 372 1.56 27.73 17.78
CA ARG A 372 0.18 27.82 17.29
C ARG A 372 -0.85 27.51 18.38
N SER A 373 -0.45 27.63 19.65
CA SER A 373 -1.26 27.26 20.81
C SER A 373 -2.50 28.15 21.02
N SER A 374 -2.59 29.29 20.34
CA SER A 374 -3.74 30.19 20.41
C SER A 374 -3.98 30.94 19.10
N TYR A 375 -5.20 31.43 18.88
CA TYR A 375 -5.50 32.23 17.68
C TYR A 375 -4.64 33.50 17.57
N ALA A 376 -4.21 34.07 18.70
CA ALA A 376 -3.29 35.21 18.70
C ALA A 376 -1.92 34.80 18.13
N LYS A 377 -1.39 33.66 18.57
CA LYS A 377 -0.12 33.10 18.09
C LYS A 377 -0.19 32.68 16.63
N MET A 378 -1.29 32.05 16.21
CA MET A 378 -1.52 31.74 14.80
C MET A 378 -1.49 33.00 13.92
N ARG A 379 -2.13 34.10 14.33
CA ARG A 379 -2.10 35.38 13.57
C ARG A 379 -0.72 36.02 13.56
N GLU A 380 -0.01 36.00 14.69
CA GLU A 380 1.35 36.54 14.81
C GLU A 380 2.34 35.82 13.87
N ASN A 381 2.25 34.52 13.79
CA ASN A 381 3.18 33.66 13.03
C ASN A 381 2.74 33.44 11.57
N ARG A 382 1.53 33.90 11.19
CA ARG A 382 0.95 33.63 9.86
C ARG A 382 1.82 34.16 8.73
N PRO A 383 2.28 33.33 7.80
CA PRO A 383 3.07 33.76 6.65
C PRO A 383 2.18 34.41 5.57
N ASP A 384 2.83 34.93 4.52
CA ASP A 384 2.14 35.44 3.33
C ASP A 384 1.37 34.29 2.62
N VAL A 385 0.04 34.42 2.59
CA VAL A 385 -0.86 33.38 2.07
C VAL A 385 -0.68 33.16 0.57
N LEU A 386 -0.36 34.20 -0.21
CA LEU A 386 -0.16 34.07 -1.65
C LEU A 386 1.12 33.26 -1.96
N LYS A 387 2.17 33.48 -1.18
CA LYS A 387 3.40 32.69 -1.28
C LYS A 387 3.14 31.22 -0.90
N ILE A 388 2.36 30.95 0.15
CA ILE A 388 1.96 29.59 0.54
C ILE A 388 1.17 28.91 -0.57
N GLN A 389 0.16 29.56 -1.12
CA GLN A 389 -0.64 29.02 -2.24
C GLN A 389 0.24 28.70 -3.45
N LYS A 390 1.17 29.60 -3.81
CA LYS A 390 2.14 29.37 -4.88
C LYS A 390 3.02 28.16 -4.56
N ALA A 391 3.55 28.05 -3.34
CA ALA A 391 4.39 26.93 -2.91
C ALA A 391 3.64 25.59 -2.97
N LEU A 392 2.39 25.54 -2.50
CA LEU A 392 1.55 24.33 -2.58
C LEU A 392 1.24 23.94 -4.03
N ASN A 393 0.88 24.89 -4.89
CA ASN A 393 0.66 24.61 -6.32
C ASN A 393 1.94 24.09 -6.99
N THR A 394 3.10 24.68 -6.67
CA THR A 394 4.39 24.21 -7.17
C THR A 394 4.76 22.82 -6.62
N TYR A 395 4.37 22.51 -5.37
CA TYR A 395 4.53 21.16 -4.81
C TYR A 395 3.76 20.13 -5.65
N LEU A 396 2.51 20.43 -5.98
CA LEU A 396 1.68 19.55 -6.82
C LEU A 396 2.28 19.36 -8.23
N GLU A 397 2.79 20.42 -8.84
CA GLU A 397 3.44 20.32 -10.15
C GLU A 397 4.75 19.53 -10.09
N ASN A 398 5.58 19.78 -9.07
CA ASN A 398 6.85 19.10 -8.89
C ASN A 398 6.67 17.61 -8.57
N SER A 399 5.57 17.22 -7.90
CA SER A 399 5.28 15.82 -7.55
C SER A 399 4.84 14.97 -8.73
N LEU A 400 4.43 15.56 -9.86
CA LEU A 400 4.12 14.83 -11.10
C LEU A 400 5.34 14.06 -11.62
N TYR A 401 5.14 12.82 -12.05
CA TYR A 401 6.21 11.95 -12.55
C TYR A 401 7.15 12.64 -13.55
N LYS A 402 6.62 13.38 -14.52
CA LYS A 402 7.41 14.12 -15.55
C LYS A 402 8.44 15.11 -14.99
N ASN A 403 8.25 15.56 -13.73
CA ASN A 403 9.11 16.52 -13.04
C ASN A 403 9.97 15.86 -11.96
N ASN A 404 9.89 14.54 -11.85
CA ASN A 404 10.66 13.78 -10.89
C ASN A 404 11.98 13.26 -11.49
N TYR A 405 12.87 12.85 -10.63
CA TYR A 405 14.14 12.23 -11.03
C TYR A 405 14.50 11.08 -10.07
N PRO A 406 14.97 9.94 -10.62
CA PRO A 406 15.33 8.78 -9.82
C PRO A 406 16.64 9.01 -9.05
N ASN A 407 16.71 8.48 -7.84
CA ASN A 407 17.95 8.36 -7.09
C ASN A 407 18.72 7.12 -7.57
N LYS A 408 19.52 7.28 -8.63
CA LYS A 408 20.21 6.16 -9.31
C LYS A 408 21.06 5.31 -8.36
N GLY A 409 21.70 5.91 -7.36
CA GLY A 409 22.44 5.20 -6.33
C GLY A 409 21.57 4.26 -5.54
N TYR A 410 20.43 4.77 -5.04
CA TYR A 410 19.46 3.99 -4.28
C TYR A 410 18.83 2.87 -5.12
N VAL A 411 18.44 3.16 -6.37
CA VAL A 411 17.90 2.15 -7.31
C VAL A 411 18.92 1.03 -7.55
N LYS A 412 20.20 1.38 -7.75
CA LYS A 412 21.29 0.41 -7.89
C LYS A 412 21.49 -0.42 -6.61
N ALA A 413 21.42 0.21 -5.43
CA ALA A 413 21.56 -0.48 -4.13
C ALA A 413 20.45 -1.54 -3.94
N LEU A 414 19.25 -1.29 -4.45
CA LEU A 414 18.15 -2.27 -4.48
C LEU A 414 18.33 -3.36 -5.55
N ASN A 415 19.42 -3.32 -6.32
CA ASN A 415 19.69 -4.23 -7.44
C ASN A 415 18.61 -4.15 -8.55
N PHE A 416 18.04 -2.97 -8.75
CA PHE A 416 17.14 -2.64 -9.82
C PHE A 416 17.89 -2.03 -11.02
N LYS A 417 17.26 -2.00 -12.20
CA LYS A 417 17.83 -1.39 -13.40
C LYS A 417 17.92 0.13 -13.25
N THR A 418 18.99 0.72 -13.73
CA THR A 418 19.29 2.17 -13.65
C THR A 418 19.45 2.80 -15.03
N ASP A 419 18.57 2.50 -15.94
CA ASP A 419 18.68 3.04 -17.32
C ASP A 419 18.58 4.57 -17.39
#